data_3c0b53bc0148645b3c5b2b3f20836677
#
_entry.id   3c0b53bc0148645b3c5b2b3f20836677
#
_cell.length_a   1.000
_cell.length_b   1.000
_cell.length_c   1.000
_cell.angle_alpha   90.00
_cell.angle_beta   90.00
_cell.angle_gamma   90.00
#
_symmetry.space_group_name_H-M   'P 1'
#
loop_
_entity.id
_entity.type
_entity.pdbx_description
1 polymer ?
#
loop_
_entity_poly.entity_id
_entity_poly.type
_entity_poly.pdbx_seq_one_letter_code
_entity_poly.pdbx_strand_id
1 'polypeptide(L)'
;MTHVSERNSAGSNGAEGADRQPWSAGAGRSVRKRTVTYADAGVSIHAGERAVELLKSKVKKTTRPEVMGDLGGFAGLFKLNTQKYKSPILASSTDGVGTKLVIAQQLDIHDTIGIDLVAMVVDDLVACGAEPLFLLDYIACGEVVPDKVAEIGAGIADGCRYAGCALLGGETAEHPGVLRPDEYDVSATGVGVVEESEILGAHRVEIGDAVIAMRSSGLHSNGYSLVRHVLLGAGRMRLDTVVEDFGKQRTLGEELLTPTKIYAKDCLGLIEETEVRAFCHVTGGGIPGNLVRILPEHVDAVVDRSSWRPQSIFDLIQAKGRIEDTEMEATFNMGVGMFAIVSADDADRAMAYLTGRGVEAWQVGEVIEGSGQVQMMGQYTRG
;
A
#
# COMPACT_ATOMS: atom_id res chain seq x y z
N MET A 1 -18.17 -10.48 -19.67
CA MET A 1 -18.41 -11.41 -20.81
C MET A 1 -17.30 -11.18 -21.81
N THR A 2 -16.32 -12.02 -21.82
CA THR A 2 -15.09 -11.86 -22.60
C THR A 2 -14.94 -13.00 -23.58
N HIS A 3 -14.83 -12.66 -24.83
CA HIS A 3 -14.53 -13.60 -25.91
C HIS A 3 -13.05 -13.98 -25.92
N VAL A 4 -12.78 -15.28 -25.85
CA VAL A 4 -11.49 -15.89 -26.18
C VAL A 4 -11.52 -16.27 -27.64
N SER A 5 -10.56 -15.82 -28.44
CA SER A 5 -10.31 -16.29 -29.79
C SER A 5 -9.02 -17.10 -29.84
N GLU A 6 -9.16 -18.38 -30.12
CA GLU A 6 -8.07 -19.29 -30.47
C GLU A 6 -7.49 -18.97 -31.85
N ARG A 7 -6.18 -19.02 -31.99
CA ARG A 7 -5.51 -19.33 -33.27
C ARG A 7 -4.36 -20.29 -33.07
N ASN A 8 -4.57 -21.47 -33.59
CA ASN A 8 -3.54 -22.46 -33.88
C ASN A 8 -2.54 -21.97 -34.94
N SER A 9 -1.24 -22.20 -34.70
CA SER A 9 -0.33 -22.48 -35.80
C SER A 9 0.79 -23.39 -35.30
N ALA A 10 0.91 -24.54 -35.94
CA ALA A 10 1.92 -25.56 -35.74
C ALA A 10 3.29 -25.13 -36.27
N GLY A 11 4.35 -25.48 -35.56
CA GLY A 11 5.73 -25.38 -36.00
C GLY A 11 6.60 -26.35 -35.20
N SER A 12 6.93 -27.46 -35.82
CA SER A 12 7.83 -28.50 -35.35
C SER A 12 9.29 -28.02 -35.34
N ASN A 13 10.05 -28.34 -34.25
CA ASN A 13 11.38 -28.95 -34.37
C ASN A 13 12.05 -29.19 -33.02
N GLY A 14 12.49 -30.43 -32.82
CA GLY A 14 13.77 -30.85 -32.28
C GLY A 14 14.07 -30.59 -30.81
N ALA A 15 13.65 -31.48 -29.93
CA ALA A 15 14.21 -31.56 -28.57
C ALA A 15 15.19 -32.74 -28.54
N GLU A 16 16.48 -32.43 -28.39
CA GLU A 16 17.52 -33.40 -28.01
C GLU A 16 17.31 -33.82 -26.55
N GLY A 17 17.42 -35.12 -26.33
CA GLY A 17 17.16 -35.78 -25.09
C GLY A 17 18.23 -35.50 -24.03
N ALA A 18 17.79 -35.11 -22.84
CA ALA A 18 18.61 -35.21 -21.65
C ALA A 18 18.45 -36.58 -21.03
N ASP A 19 19.57 -37.34 -21.03
CA ASP A 19 19.74 -38.66 -20.45
C ASP A 19 19.33 -38.68 -18.97
N ARG A 20 18.24 -39.37 -18.67
CA ARG A 20 17.89 -39.76 -17.29
C ARG A 20 18.62 -41.03 -16.95
N GLN A 21 19.69 -40.94 -16.17
CA GLN A 21 20.32 -42.12 -15.59
C GLN A 21 19.38 -42.87 -14.66
N PRO A 22 19.25 -44.19 -14.77
CA PRO A 22 18.43 -44.98 -13.86
C PRO A 22 19.13 -45.10 -12.50
N TRP A 23 18.37 -44.95 -11.43
CA TRP A 23 18.79 -45.20 -10.07
C TRP A 23 19.31 -46.61 -9.91
N SER A 24 20.60 -46.76 -9.66
CA SER A 24 21.19 -48.03 -9.29
C SER A 24 20.82 -48.38 -7.86
N ALA A 25 20.12 -49.46 -7.66
CA ALA A 25 19.85 -50.06 -6.35
C ALA A 25 21.15 -50.62 -5.77
N GLY A 26 21.84 -49.84 -4.94
CA GLY A 26 22.97 -50.29 -4.13
C GLY A 26 22.52 -51.11 -2.94
N ALA A 27 23.10 -52.32 -2.79
CA ALA A 27 22.78 -53.29 -1.78
C ALA A 27 23.05 -52.86 -0.34
N GLY A 28 22.08 -53.10 0.53
CA GLY A 28 22.22 -53.58 1.89
C GLY A 28 23.00 -52.74 2.92
N ARG A 29 22.45 -51.65 3.40
CA ARG A 29 22.56 -51.25 4.81
C ARG A 29 21.14 -51.02 5.31
N SER A 30 20.78 -51.63 6.46
CA SER A 30 19.53 -51.37 7.19
C SER A 30 19.51 -49.92 7.63
N VAL A 31 19.11 -49.06 6.71
CA VAL A 31 18.79 -47.66 7.03
C VAL A 31 17.45 -47.76 7.72
N ARG A 32 17.37 -47.48 9.03
CA ARG A 32 16.12 -47.16 9.72
C ARG A 32 15.41 -46.18 8.80
N LYS A 33 14.26 -46.58 8.23
CA LYS A 33 13.43 -45.66 7.44
C LYS A 33 13.07 -44.48 8.34
N ARG A 34 13.73 -43.36 8.15
CA ARG A 34 13.36 -42.10 8.79
C ARG A 34 11.96 -41.77 8.31
N THR A 35 11.04 -41.59 9.24
CA THR A 35 9.69 -41.14 8.91
C THR A 35 9.79 -39.75 8.28
N VAL A 36 9.23 -39.59 7.09
CA VAL A 36 9.18 -38.28 6.42
C VAL A 36 8.21 -37.40 7.19
N THR A 37 8.62 -36.20 7.51
CA THR A 37 7.83 -35.20 8.25
C THR A 37 7.45 -34.04 7.32
N TYR A 38 6.51 -33.20 7.76
CA TYR A 38 6.12 -31.99 7.02
C TYR A 38 7.30 -31.01 6.91
N ALA A 39 8.16 -30.95 7.93
CA ALA A 39 9.39 -30.18 7.91
C ALA A 39 10.39 -30.68 6.84
N ASP A 40 10.43 -31.99 6.55
CA ASP A 40 11.25 -32.53 5.47
C ASP A 40 10.73 -32.09 4.07
N ALA A 41 9.48 -31.61 3.99
CA ALA A 41 8.86 -31.04 2.81
C ALA A 41 8.97 -29.49 2.74
N GLY A 42 9.68 -28.88 3.70
CA GLY A 42 9.94 -27.43 3.73
C GLY A 42 8.89 -26.61 4.48
N VAL A 43 8.04 -27.23 5.33
CA VAL A 43 7.02 -26.51 6.11
C VAL A 43 7.22 -26.77 7.62
N SER A 44 7.44 -25.70 8.38
CA SER A 44 7.70 -25.75 9.82
C SER A 44 6.54 -25.18 10.65
N ILE A 45 5.69 -26.03 11.21
CA ILE A 45 4.61 -25.63 12.11
C ILE A 45 5.16 -24.84 13.32
N HIS A 46 6.27 -25.29 13.90
CA HIS A 46 6.88 -24.63 15.06
C HIS A 46 7.41 -23.23 14.76
N ALA A 47 7.93 -22.99 13.54
CA ALA A 47 8.35 -21.66 13.13
C ALA A 47 7.15 -20.69 13.05
N GLY A 48 6.03 -21.15 12.47
CA GLY A 48 4.78 -20.38 12.43
C GLY A 48 4.23 -20.06 13.84
N GLU A 49 4.15 -21.06 14.74
CA GLU A 49 3.72 -20.85 16.13
C GLU A 49 4.61 -19.84 16.87
N ARG A 50 5.94 -19.89 16.64
CA ARG A 50 6.89 -18.96 17.23
C ARG A 50 6.71 -17.54 16.71
N ALA A 51 6.48 -17.36 15.41
CA ALA A 51 6.19 -16.05 14.81
C ALA A 51 4.94 -15.42 15.44
N VAL A 52 3.84 -16.19 15.55
CA VAL A 52 2.60 -15.74 16.20
C VAL A 52 2.83 -15.33 17.65
N GLU A 53 3.63 -16.10 18.42
CA GLU A 53 3.93 -15.77 19.82
C GLU A 53 4.65 -14.42 19.94
N LEU A 54 5.63 -14.16 19.07
CA LEU A 54 6.36 -12.89 19.03
C LEU A 54 5.44 -11.69 18.72
N LEU A 55 4.37 -11.90 17.97
CA LEU A 55 3.43 -10.85 17.54
C LEU A 55 2.34 -10.53 18.57
N LYS A 56 1.97 -11.45 19.44
CA LYS A 56 0.83 -11.29 20.38
C LYS A 56 0.79 -9.96 21.11
N SER A 57 1.94 -9.50 21.62
CA SER A 57 2.00 -8.24 22.36
C SER A 57 1.77 -6.99 21.51
N LYS A 58 2.17 -7.04 20.24
CA LYS A 58 2.00 -5.95 19.28
C LYS A 58 0.55 -5.89 18.81
N VAL A 59 0.00 -7.04 18.42
CA VAL A 59 -1.40 -7.15 17.97
C VAL A 59 -2.37 -6.70 19.09
N LYS A 60 -2.11 -7.06 20.33
CA LYS A 60 -2.91 -6.60 21.49
C LYS A 60 -3.01 -5.07 21.59
N LYS A 61 -2.02 -4.32 21.13
CA LYS A 61 -2.05 -2.84 21.14
C LYS A 61 -2.99 -2.25 20.08
N THR A 62 -3.46 -3.03 19.14
CA THR A 62 -4.43 -2.62 18.11
C THR A 62 -5.86 -2.96 18.51
N THR A 63 -6.07 -3.67 19.65
CA THR A 63 -7.38 -4.14 20.06
C THR A 63 -8.33 -2.97 20.32
N ARG A 64 -9.51 -3.07 19.76
CA ARG A 64 -10.65 -2.14 19.95
C ARG A 64 -11.71 -2.81 20.84
N PRO A 65 -12.57 -2.03 21.51
CA PRO A 65 -13.65 -2.58 22.35
C PRO A 65 -14.62 -3.49 21.58
N GLU A 66 -14.73 -3.31 20.27
CA GLU A 66 -15.60 -4.08 19.38
C GLU A 66 -15.04 -5.44 19.01
N VAL A 67 -13.73 -5.69 19.23
CA VAL A 67 -13.11 -7.00 18.97
C VAL A 67 -13.61 -8.02 19.99
N MET A 68 -14.10 -9.16 19.50
CA MET A 68 -14.63 -10.24 20.34
C MET A 68 -13.70 -11.45 20.29
N GLY A 69 -13.26 -11.90 21.48
CA GLY A 69 -12.35 -13.04 21.61
C GLY A 69 -10.88 -12.67 21.47
N ASP A 70 -10.02 -13.70 21.47
CA ASP A 70 -8.57 -13.59 21.36
C ASP A 70 -8.08 -14.07 19.99
N LEU A 71 -6.83 -13.72 19.64
CA LEU A 71 -6.13 -14.24 18.47
C LEU A 71 -6.01 -15.78 18.52
N GLY A 72 -6.22 -16.44 17.36
CA GLY A 72 -6.02 -17.87 17.19
C GLY A 72 -7.31 -18.69 17.04
N GLY A 73 -8.47 -18.01 16.94
CA GLY A 73 -9.71 -18.64 16.49
C GLY A 73 -9.73 -18.87 14.97
N PHE A 74 -10.68 -19.68 14.46
CA PHE A 74 -10.87 -19.87 13.00
C PHE A 74 -11.28 -18.59 12.27
N ALA A 75 -11.90 -17.64 12.97
CA ALA A 75 -12.30 -16.35 12.42
C ALA A 75 -12.18 -15.27 13.49
N GLY A 76 -11.80 -14.06 13.07
CA GLY A 76 -11.91 -12.86 13.89
C GLY A 76 -13.36 -12.40 14.00
N LEU A 77 -13.80 -12.02 15.18
CA LEU A 77 -15.14 -11.52 15.42
C LEU A 77 -15.11 -10.06 15.80
N PHE A 78 -15.93 -9.24 15.15
CA PHE A 78 -16.02 -7.81 15.38
C PHE A 78 -17.49 -7.39 15.54
N LYS A 79 -17.82 -6.71 16.65
CA LYS A 79 -19.17 -6.26 16.94
C LYS A 79 -19.39 -4.85 16.37
N LEU A 80 -20.20 -4.75 15.31
CA LEU A 80 -20.55 -3.44 14.76
C LEU A 80 -21.32 -2.58 15.77
N ASN A 81 -20.92 -1.31 15.90
CA ASN A 81 -21.58 -0.34 16.77
C ASN A 81 -22.85 0.22 16.11
N THR A 82 -23.99 -0.45 16.30
CA THR A 82 -25.31 -0.04 15.77
C THR A 82 -25.91 1.16 16.49
N GLN A 83 -25.27 1.67 17.55
CA GLN A 83 -25.66 2.96 18.15
C GLN A 83 -25.09 4.13 17.37
N LYS A 84 -23.85 3.98 16.86
CA LYS A 84 -23.20 4.98 16.00
C LYS A 84 -23.76 4.95 14.58
N TYR A 85 -23.92 3.77 14.00
CA TYR A 85 -24.36 3.56 12.61
C TYR A 85 -25.79 3.03 12.57
N LYS A 86 -26.71 3.75 11.93
CA LYS A 86 -28.15 3.40 11.82
C LYS A 86 -28.45 2.66 10.53
N SER A 87 -27.84 3.10 9.43
CA SER A 87 -27.85 2.44 8.11
C SER A 87 -26.42 2.15 7.69
N PRO A 88 -25.73 1.19 8.36
CA PRO A 88 -24.31 0.94 8.13
C PRO A 88 -24.08 0.29 6.77
N ILE A 89 -23.19 0.88 5.98
CA ILE A 89 -22.63 0.28 4.76
C ILE A 89 -21.21 -0.17 5.06
N LEU A 90 -20.92 -1.44 4.78
CA LEU A 90 -19.56 -1.98 4.88
C LEU A 90 -18.78 -1.67 3.61
N ALA A 91 -17.60 -1.10 3.77
CA ALA A 91 -16.61 -0.94 2.71
C ALA A 91 -15.48 -1.96 2.94
N SER A 92 -14.91 -2.46 1.86
CA SER A 92 -13.73 -3.34 1.94
C SER A 92 -12.73 -2.98 0.85
N SER A 93 -11.45 -3.02 1.22
CA SER A 93 -10.32 -2.86 0.29
C SER A 93 -9.33 -3.98 0.53
N THR A 94 -8.63 -4.43 -0.52
CA THR A 94 -7.54 -5.38 -0.44
C THR A 94 -6.39 -4.91 -1.31
N ASP A 95 -5.18 -4.94 -0.76
CA ASP A 95 -3.97 -4.53 -1.47
C ASP A 95 -2.73 -5.25 -0.91
N GLY A 96 -1.60 -5.07 -1.60
CA GLY A 96 -0.27 -5.50 -1.18
C GLY A 96 0.70 -4.33 -1.11
N VAL A 97 1.97 -4.61 -0.78
CA VAL A 97 3.04 -3.60 -0.80
C VAL A 97 3.67 -3.47 -2.19
N GLY A 98 3.59 -4.52 -2.99
CA GLY A 98 4.20 -4.57 -4.30
C GLY A 98 5.74 -4.67 -4.25
N THR A 99 6.41 -4.21 -5.32
CA THR A 99 7.84 -4.48 -5.51
C THR A 99 8.78 -3.65 -4.63
N LYS A 100 8.27 -2.80 -3.74
CA LYS A 100 9.02 -2.20 -2.63
C LYS A 100 9.59 -3.28 -1.70
N LEU A 101 8.91 -4.42 -1.57
CA LEU A 101 9.37 -5.57 -0.80
C LEU A 101 10.79 -6.02 -1.16
N VAL A 102 11.17 -5.91 -2.42
CA VAL A 102 12.53 -6.28 -2.87
C VAL A 102 13.60 -5.40 -2.23
N ILE A 103 13.30 -4.13 -1.96
CA ILE A 103 14.23 -3.24 -1.24
C ILE A 103 14.37 -3.69 0.22
N ALA A 104 13.23 -4.00 0.88
CA ALA A 104 13.22 -4.52 2.24
C ALA A 104 14.02 -5.82 2.37
N GLN A 105 13.82 -6.75 1.44
CA GLN A 105 14.55 -8.02 1.37
C GLN A 105 16.05 -7.83 1.16
N GLN A 106 16.47 -6.90 0.29
CA GLN A 106 17.88 -6.62 0.03
C GLN A 106 18.60 -5.94 1.19
N LEU A 107 17.87 -5.16 1.99
CA LEU A 107 18.41 -4.46 3.17
C LEU A 107 18.24 -5.25 4.47
N ASP A 108 17.48 -6.35 4.43
CA ASP A 108 17.07 -7.14 5.60
C ASP A 108 16.40 -6.25 6.69
N ILE A 109 15.51 -5.34 6.24
CA ILE A 109 14.72 -4.42 7.08
C ILE A 109 13.25 -4.63 6.75
N HIS A 110 12.47 -5.13 7.70
CA HIS A 110 11.12 -5.65 7.44
C HIS A 110 10.01 -4.97 8.23
N ASP A 111 10.33 -4.10 9.19
CA ASP A 111 9.36 -3.46 10.09
C ASP A 111 8.59 -2.30 9.42
N THR A 112 9.12 -1.71 8.36
CA THR A 112 8.50 -0.56 7.68
C THR A 112 7.39 -0.95 6.71
N ILE A 113 7.56 -2.08 6.00
CA ILE A 113 6.65 -2.48 4.92
C ILE A 113 5.25 -2.90 5.42
N GLY A 114 5.13 -3.27 6.68
CA GLY A 114 3.83 -3.51 7.30
C GLY A 114 3.00 -2.21 7.44
N ILE A 115 3.65 -1.06 7.66
CA ILE A 115 2.98 0.25 7.65
C ILE A 115 2.51 0.58 6.23
N ASP A 116 3.35 0.32 5.23
CA ASP A 116 2.98 0.48 3.81
C ASP A 116 1.71 -0.32 3.48
N LEU A 117 1.68 -1.60 3.88
CA LEU A 117 0.53 -2.47 3.64
C LEU A 117 -0.76 -1.91 4.22
N VAL A 118 -0.72 -1.47 5.48
CA VAL A 118 -1.90 -0.90 6.15
C VAL A 118 -2.34 0.38 5.45
N ALA A 119 -1.42 1.28 5.11
CA ALA A 119 -1.72 2.54 4.43
C ALA A 119 -2.47 2.30 3.12
N MET A 120 -1.97 1.38 2.28
CA MET A 120 -2.59 1.06 0.98
C MET A 120 -4.06 0.62 1.12
N VAL A 121 -4.38 -0.09 2.21
CA VAL A 121 -5.73 -0.63 2.45
C VAL A 121 -6.65 0.38 3.15
N VAL A 122 -6.18 1.02 4.23
CA VAL A 122 -7.08 1.86 5.04
C VAL A 122 -7.34 3.22 4.40
N ASP A 123 -6.41 3.76 3.64
CA ASP A 123 -6.60 5.05 2.98
C ASP A 123 -7.57 4.94 1.79
N ASP A 124 -7.69 3.76 1.16
CA ASP A 124 -8.78 3.46 0.23
C ASP A 124 -10.15 3.39 0.90
N LEU A 125 -10.22 2.86 2.14
CA LEU A 125 -11.47 2.84 2.90
C LEU A 125 -11.95 4.25 3.24
N VAL A 126 -11.05 5.12 3.70
CA VAL A 126 -11.43 6.50 4.05
C VAL A 126 -11.73 7.34 2.81
N ALA A 127 -11.26 6.95 1.63
CA ALA A 127 -11.59 7.65 0.39
C ALA A 127 -13.10 7.72 0.12
N CYS A 128 -13.88 6.74 0.57
CA CYS A 128 -15.34 6.76 0.54
C CYS A 128 -16.00 7.22 1.87
N GLY A 129 -15.23 7.75 2.83
CA GLY A 129 -15.72 8.18 4.13
C GLY A 129 -15.84 7.07 5.18
N ALA A 130 -15.39 5.84 4.88
CA ALA A 130 -15.53 4.72 5.79
C ALA A 130 -14.49 4.75 6.92
N GLU A 131 -14.94 4.58 8.17
CA GLU A 131 -14.07 4.32 9.32
C GLU A 131 -13.47 2.92 9.20
N PRO A 132 -12.12 2.75 9.12
CA PRO A 132 -11.50 1.44 9.15
C PRO A 132 -11.75 0.74 10.49
N LEU A 133 -12.36 -0.45 10.47
CA LEU A 133 -12.69 -1.23 11.66
C LEU A 133 -11.60 -2.21 12.00
N PHE A 134 -11.24 -3.03 11.04
CA PHE A 134 -10.21 -4.07 11.21
C PHE A 134 -9.53 -4.43 9.90
N LEU A 135 -8.38 -5.08 10.05
CA LEU A 135 -7.55 -5.62 8.99
C LEU A 135 -7.30 -7.11 9.23
N LEU A 136 -7.20 -7.87 8.14
CA LEU A 136 -6.69 -9.23 8.07
C LEU A 136 -5.51 -9.26 7.10
N ASP A 137 -4.38 -9.83 7.51
CA ASP A 137 -3.17 -9.93 6.68
C ASP A 137 -2.92 -11.35 6.17
N TYR A 138 -2.17 -11.47 5.10
CA TYR A 138 -1.64 -12.72 4.57
C TYR A 138 -0.18 -12.54 4.23
N ILE A 139 0.69 -13.32 4.87
CA ILE A 139 2.13 -13.32 4.65
C ILE A 139 2.51 -14.66 3.99
N ALA A 140 2.88 -14.63 2.71
CA ALA A 140 3.40 -15.77 1.97
C ALA A 140 4.93 -15.74 2.01
N CYS A 141 5.57 -16.79 2.50
CA CYS A 141 7.04 -16.89 2.60
C CYS A 141 7.56 -18.09 1.82
N GLY A 142 8.79 -18.03 1.29
CA GLY A 142 9.49 -19.22 0.82
C GLY A 142 9.85 -20.15 1.97
N GLU A 143 10.33 -19.55 3.08
CA GLU A 143 10.61 -20.18 4.37
C GLU A 143 10.21 -19.23 5.50
N VAL A 144 9.56 -19.75 6.55
CA VAL A 144 9.20 -18.94 7.72
C VAL A 144 10.41 -18.75 8.62
N VAL A 145 10.94 -17.53 8.64
CA VAL A 145 11.90 -17.05 9.61
C VAL A 145 11.15 -16.27 10.69
N PRO A 146 10.97 -16.80 11.92
CA PRO A 146 10.05 -16.24 12.92
C PRO A 146 10.30 -14.77 13.24
N ASP A 147 11.56 -14.36 13.38
CA ASP A 147 11.90 -12.98 13.70
C ASP A 147 11.55 -12.02 12.54
N LYS A 148 11.78 -12.43 11.30
CA LYS A 148 11.42 -11.65 10.10
C LYS A 148 9.89 -11.47 9.98
N VAL A 149 9.12 -12.54 10.15
CA VAL A 149 7.65 -12.48 10.17
C VAL A 149 7.16 -11.61 11.32
N ALA A 150 7.83 -11.67 12.50
CA ALA A 150 7.49 -10.81 13.62
C ALA A 150 7.78 -9.33 13.34
N GLU A 151 8.83 -8.98 12.61
CA GLU A 151 9.10 -7.60 12.19
C GLU A 151 8.01 -7.10 11.22
N ILE A 152 7.66 -7.88 10.20
CA ILE A 152 6.58 -7.55 9.27
C ILE A 152 5.28 -7.30 10.02
N GLY A 153 4.87 -8.25 10.87
CA GLY A 153 3.65 -8.15 11.67
C GLY A 153 3.68 -6.99 12.69
N ALA A 154 4.86 -6.64 13.21
CA ALA A 154 5.01 -5.47 14.07
C ALA A 154 4.72 -4.18 13.29
N GLY A 155 5.22 -4.06 12.06
CA GLY A 155 4.91 -2.95 11.16
C GLY A 155 3.42 -2.87 10.82
N ILE A 156 2.77 -4.01 10.56
CA ILE A 156 1.31 -4.07 10.34
C ILE A 156 0.55 -3.59 11.58
N ALA A 157 0.92 -4.08 12.77
CA ALA A 157 0.29 -3.65 14.02
C ALA A 157 0.48 -2.14 14.30
N ASP A 158 1.67 -1.60 14.03
CA ASP A 158 1.92 -0.16 14.18
C ASP A 158 1.10 0.65 13.16
N GLY A 159 1.00 0.21 11.90
CA GLY A 159 0.12 0.81 10.89
C GLY A 159 -1.36 0.79 11.33
N CYS A 160 -1.87 -0.34 11.81
CA CYS A 160 -3.23 -0.45 12.34
C CYS A 160 -3.48 0.53 13.52
N ARG A 161 -2.51 0.68 14.41
CA ARG A 161 -2.57 1.65 15.51
C ARG A 161 -2.59 3.10 15.00
N TYR A 162 -1.81 3.42 13.96
CA TYR A 162 -1.83 4.73 13.32
C TYR A 162 -3.20 4.99 12.65
N ALA A 163 -3.74 4.02 11.94
CA ALA A 163 -5.06 4.11 11.32
C ALA A 163 -6.22 4.11 12.33
N GLY A 164 -6.03 3.50 13.52
CA GLY A 164 -7.09 3.33 14.53
C GLY A 164 -7.97 2.13 14.29
N CYS A 165 -7.54 1.16 13.49
CA CYS A 165 -8.23 -0.12 13.25
C CYS A 165 -7.58 -1.26 14.04
N ALA A 166 -8.29 -2.39 14.16
CA ALA A 166 -7.76 -3.59 14.80
C ALA A 166 -7.08 -4.50 13.78
N LEU A 167 -5.92 -5.06 14.11
CA LEU A 167 -5.42 -6.25 13.43
C LEU A 167 -6.17 -7.45 14.02
N LEU A 168 -7.18 -7.93 13.29
CA LEU A 168 -8.17 -8.89 13.81
C LEU A 168 -7.70 -10.34 13.66
N GLY A 169 -6.81 -10.61 12.73
CA GLY A 169 -6.23 -11.92 12.43
C GLY A 169 -5.40 -11.86 11.16
N GLY A 170 -4.91 -13.01 10.76
CA GLY A 170 -4.11 -13.16 9.54
C GLY A 170 -3.65 -14.59 9.34
N GLU A 171 -2.86 -14.81 8.31
CA GLU A 171 -2.28 -16.10 7.97
C GLU A 171 -0.82 -15.93 7.58
N THR A 172 0.03 -16.86 8.01
CA THR A 172 1.40 -16.98 7.50
C THR A 172 1.58 -18.36 6.89
N ALA A 173 1.93 -18.43 5.62
CA ALA A 173 2.06 -19.67 4.89
C ALA A 173 3.43 -19.81 4.21
N GLU A 174 4.02 -21.01 4.34
CA GLU A 174 5.22 -21.39 3.60
C GLU A 174 4.86 -21.92 2.23
N HIS A 175 5.54 -21.38 1.19
CA HIS A 175 5.32 -21.72 -0.21
C HIS A 175 6.61 -22.26 -0.86
N PRO A 176 7.16 -23.39 -0.38
CA PRO A 176 8.36 -23.97 -0.95
C PRO A 176 8.15 -24.36 -2.42
N GLY A 177 9.06 -23.92 -3.29
CA GLY A 177 8.96 -24.16 -4.73
C GLY A 177 8.11 -23.13 -5.50
N VAL A 178 7.39 -22.25 -4.81
CA VAL A 178 6.69 -21.07 -5.40
C VAL A 178 7.53 -19.82 -5.16
N LEU A 179 7.98 -19.60 -3.92
CA LEU A 179 8.89 -18.53 -3.53
C LEU A 179 10.26 -19.11 -3.19
N ARG A 180 11.32 -18.33 -3.40
CA ARG A 180 12.66 -18.68 -2.88
C ARG A 180 12.64 -18.56 -1.35
N PRO A 181 13.54 -19.28 -0.63
CA PRO A 181 13.54 -19.27 0.83
C PRO A 181 13.63 -17.87 1.47
N ASP A 182 14.34 -16.94 0.82
CA ASP A 182 14.54 -15.56 1.27
C ASP A 182 13.44 -14.59 0.82
N GLU A 183 12.50 -15.03 -0.02
CA GLU A 183 11.41 -14.22 -0.54
C GLU A 183 10.14 -14.34 0.29
N TYR A 184 9.38 -13.26 0.29
CA TYR A 184 8.02 -13.22 0.82
C TYR A 184 7.19 -12.20 0.04
N ASP A 185 5.86 -12.36 0.10
CA ASP A 185 4.88 -11.39 -0.34
C ASP A 185 3.87 -11.16 0.79
N VAL A 186 3.29 -9.96 0.82
CA VAL A 186 2.32 -9.58 1.85
C VAL A 186 1.13 -8.90 1.22
N SER A 187 -0.05 -9.28 1.70
CA SER A 187 -1.31 -8.64 1.33
C SER A 187 -2.20 -8.50 2.56
N ALA A 188 -3.17 -7.60 2.49
CA ALA A 188 -4.15 -7.46 3.54
C ALA A 188 -5.52 -7.09 2.97
N THR A 189 -6.56 -7.44 3.73
CA THR A 189 -7.92 -6.99 3.48
C THR A 189 -8.41 -6.21 4.68
N GLY A 190 -8.83 -4.97 4.43
CA GLY A 190 -9.46 -4.12 5.43
C GLY A 190 -10.96 -4.06 5.26
N VAL A 191 -11.66 -3.91 6.38
CA VAL A 191 -13.10 -3.66 6.42
C VAL A 191 -13.34 -2.37 7.19
N GLY A 192 -14.11 -1.49 6.59
CA GLY A 192 -14.57 -0.23 7.18
C GLY A 192 -16.09 -0.14 7.18
N VAL A 193 -16.61 0.89 7.83
CA VAL A 193 -18.04 1.19 7.87
C VAL A 193 -18.27 2.66 7.66
N VAL A 194 -19.31 2.98 6.92
CA VAL A 194 -19.83 4.35 6.75
C VAL A 194 -21.35 4.36 6.91
N GLU A 195 -21.91 5.44 7.41
CA GLU A 195 -23.37 5.65 7.38
C GLU A 195 -23.80 5.88 5.93
N GLU A 196 -24.88 5.26 5.47
CA GLU A 196 -25.35 5.33 4.08
C GLU A 196 -25.46 6.77 3.55
N SER A 197 -25.94 7.69 4.39
CA SER A 197 -26.09 9.11 4.04
C SER A 197 -24.76 9.89 4.01
N GLU A 198 -23.68 9.31 4.54
CA GLU A 198 -22.36 9.96 4.69
C GLU A 198 -21.32 9.45 3.68
N ILE A 199 -21.71 8.55 2.77
CA ILE A 199 -20.81 8.06 1.71
C ILE A 199 -20.29 9.23 0.88
N LEU A 200 -18.96 9.34 0.78
CA LEU A 200 -18.27 10.34 -0.04
C LEU A 200 -18.05 9.83 -1.47
N GLY A 201 -17.88 10.76 -2.40
CA GLY A 201 -17.54 10.43 -3.78
C GLY A 201 -18.03 11.44 -4.80
N ALA A 202 -17.89 11.11 -6.08
CA ALA A 202 -18.19 11.98 -7.20
C ALA A 202 -19.58 12.63 -7.17
N HIS A 203 -20.58 11.96 -6.60
CA HIS A 203 -21.96 12.46 -6.49
C HIS A 203 -22.14 13.69 -5.59
N ARG A 204 -21.10 14.03 -4.80
CA ARG A 204 -21.10 15.20 -3.91
C ARG A 204 -20.30 16.38 -4.44
N VAL A 205 -19.45 16.15 -5.45
CA VAL A 205 -18.51 17.16 -5.98
C VAL A 205 -19.26 18.17 -6.81
N GLU A 206 -19.03 19.46 -6.54
CA GLU A 206 -19.71 20.59 -7.14
C GLU A 206 -18.70 21.58 -7.78
N ILE A 207 -19.16 22.36 -8.77
CA ILE A 207 -18.36 23.44 -9.35
C ILE A 207 -18.04 24.48 -8.29
N GLY A 208 -16.78 24.88 -8.21
CA GLY A 208 -16.27 25.83 -7.23
C GLY A 208 -15.68 25.17 -5.97
N ASP A 209 -15.83 23.85 -5.78
CA ASP A 209 -15.18 23.15 -4.68
C ASP A 209 -13.65 23.30 -4.73
N ALA A 210 -13.03 23.44 -3.57
CA ALA A 210 -11.59 23.53 -3.44
C ALA A 210 -10.93 22.16 -3.46
N VAL A 211 -9.82 22.03 -4.21
CA VAL A 211 -8.97 20.84 -4.23
C VAL A 211 -7.78 21.08 -3.30
N ILE A 212 -7.70 20.32 -2.21
CA ILE A 212 -6.64 20.40 -1.20
C ILE A 212 -5.74 19.19 -1.32
N ALA A 213 -4.44 19.43 -1.48
CA ALA A 213 -3.41 18.39 -1.50
C ALA A 213 -2.84 18.18 -0.09
N MET A 214 -2.55 16.92 0.27
CA MET A 214 -1.85 16.52 1.48
C MET A 214 -0.52 15.87 1.10
N ARG A 215 0.56 16.36 1.69
CA ARG A 215 1.94 15.93 1.40
C ARG A 215 2.12 14.44 1.64
N SER A 216 2.75 13.73 0.68
CA SER A 216 3.22 12.36 0.86
C SER A 216 4.50 12.30 1.71
N SER A 217 4.82 11.13 2.25
CA SER A 217 6.11 10.87 2.90
C SER A 217 7.26 10.61 1.91
N GLY A 218 6.96 10.52 0.63
CA GLY A 218 7.85 10.17 -0.47
C GLY A 218 7.11 9.37 -1.53
N LEU A 219 7.75 8.33 -2.06
CA LEU A 219 7.20 7.47 -3.11
C LEU A 219 5.96 6.67 -2.68
N HIS A 220 5.77 6.47 -1.37
CA HIS A 220 4.81 5.51 -0.83
C HIS A 220 5.13 4.07 -1.24
N SER A 221 4.17 3.35 -1.85
CA SER A 221 4.36 1.95 -2.24
C SER A 221 4.20 1.72 -3.75
N ASN A 222 4.04 2.78 -4.55
CA ASN A 222 3.78 2.67 -5.98
C ASN A 222 5.00 3.04 -6.83
N GLY A 223 5.08 2.50 -8.04
CA GLY A 223 6.13 2.81 -9.01
C GLY A 223 7.48 2.12 -8.75
N TYR A 224 7.62 1.24 -7.76
CA TYR A 224 8.91 0.63 -7.39
C TYR A 224 9.54 -0.26 -8.45
N SER A 225 8.77 -0.82 -9.38
CA SER A 225 9.33 -1.53 -10.53
C SER A 225 10.15 -0.59 -11.41
N LEU A 226 9.63 0.62 -11.68
CA LEU A 226 10.35 1.66 -12.43
C LEU A 226 11.54 2.21 -11.63
N VAL A 227 11.37 2.49 -10.34
CA VAL A 227 12.44 2.94 -9.43
C VAL A 227 13.63 1.97 -9.46
N ARG A 228 13.37 0.68 -9.26
CA ARG A 228 14.40 -0.36 -9.27
C ARG A 228 15.08 -0.48 -10.63
N HIS A 229 14.31 -0.44 -11.70
CA HIS A 229 14.86 -0.47 -13.06
C HIS A 229 15.80 0.71 -13.33
N VAL A 230 15.36 1.92 -12.95
CA VAL A 230 16.09 3.17 -13.21
C VAL A 230 17.30 3.31 -12.30
N LEU A 231 17.12 3.20 -10.99
CA LEU A 231 18.17 3.53 -10.03
C LEU A 231 19.15 2.35 -9.83
N LEU A 232 18.65 1.14 -9.59
CA LEU A 232 19.47 -0.02 -9.27
C LEU A 232 19.93 -0.77 -10.52
N GLY A 233 19.09 -0.86 -11.54
CA GLY A 233 19.40 -1.49 -12.81
C GLY A 233 20.28 -0.62 -13.71
N ALA A 234 19.66 0.27 -14.47
CA ALA A 234 20.35 1.12 -15.44
C ALA A 234 21.27 2.15 -14.75
N GLY A 235 20.85 2.74 -13.64
CA GLY A 235 21.63 3.72 -12.87
C GLY A 235 22.77 3.14 -12.06
N ARG A 236 22.78 1.82 -11.84
CA ARG A 236 23.78 1.08 -11.05
C ARG A 236 24.07 1.69 -9.67
N MET A 237 23.08 2.37 -9.09
CA MET A 237 23.21 2.90 -7.74
C MET A 237 23.12 1.76 -6.73
N ARG A 238 23.80 1.91 -5.61
CA ARG A 238 23.74 0.98 -4.49
C ARG A 238 22.78 1.52 -3.44
N LEU A 239 22.13 0.65 -2.69
CA LEU A 239 21.21 1.05 -1.61
C LEU A 239 21.92 1.77 -0.46
N ASP A 240 23.22 1.50 -0.24
CA ASP A 240 24.07 2.17 0.73
C ASP A 240 24.66 3.51 0.23
N THR A 241 24.30 3.95 -0.98
CA THR A 241 24.76 5.24 -1.53
C THR A 241 24.08 6.37 -0.75
N VAL A 242 24.90 7.26 -0.15
CA VAL A 242 24.43 8.50 0.44
C VAL A 242 24.12 9.51 -0.67
N VAL A 243 22.94 10.11 -0.62
CA VAL A 243 22.47 11.13 -1.58
C VAL A 243 22.30 12.44 -0.84
N GLU A 244 23.09 13.47 -1.21
CA GLU A 244 23.12 14.76 -0.51
C GLU A 244 21.74 15.44 -0.45
N ASP A 245 20.96 15.32 -1.53
CA ASP A 245 19.64 15.94 -1.66
C ASP A 245 18.57 15.33 -0.73
N PHE A 246 18.83 14.16 -0.12
CA PHE A 246 17.92 13.54 0.85
C PHE A 246 18.14 14.07 2.29
N GLY A 247 19.12 14.97 2.49
CA GLY A 247 19.50 15.50 3.80
C GLY A 247 20.44 14.56 4.56
N LYS A 248 20.88 15.02 5.73
CA LYS A 248 21.92 14.47 6.61
C LYS A 248 22.26 12.97 6.42
N GLN A 249 23.20 12.69 5.49
CA GLN A 249 23.77 11.35 5.28
C GLN A 249 22.77 10.23 5.01
N ARG A 250 21.57 10.56 4.54
CA ARG A 250 20.54 9.56 4.24
C ARG A 250 20.91 8.74 3.00
N THR A 251 20.86 7.44 3.12
CA THR A 251 21.14 6.51 2.01
C THR A 251 19.94 6.36 1.08
N LEU A 252 20.20 5.90 -0.14
CA LEU A 252 19.15 5.57 -1.10
C LEU A 252 18.19 4.51 -0.52
N GLY A 253 18.70 3.50 0.17
CA GLY A 253 17.89 2.45 0.78
C GLY A 253 16.95 2.99 1.86
N GLU A 254 17.45 3.86 2.75
CA GLU A 254 16.63 4.51 3.78
C GLU A 254 15.53 5.39 3.16
N GLU A 255 15.85 6.10 2.08
CA GLU A 255 14.83 6.88 1.34
C GLU A 255 13.77 5.97 0.73
N LEU A 256 14.18 4.90 0.05
CA LEU A 256 13.27 3.96 -0.60
C LEU A 256 12.43 3.13 0.39
N LEU A 257 12.87 2.96 1.64
CA LEU A 257 12.08 2.31 2.69
C LEU A 257 11.26 3.28 3.55
N THR A 258 11.22 4.58 3.23
CA THR A 258 10.32 5.51 3.92
C THR A 258 8.90 4.95 3.89
N PRO A 259 8.26 4.72 5.07
CA PRO A 259 6.91 4.18 5.10
C PRO A 259 5.91 5.13 4.44
N THR A 260 4.90 4.55 3.83
CA THR A 260 3.72 5.26 3.34
C THR A 260 3.03 5.97 4.49
N LYS A 261 2.71 7.24 4.31
CA LYS A 261 1.92 8.01 5.27
C LYS A 261 0.49 7.48 5.30
N ILE A 262 -0.05 7.28 6.49
CA ILE A 262 -1.45 6.90 6.73
C ILE A 262 -2.25 8.17 6.99
N TYR A 263 -3.30 8.42 6.20
CA TYR A 263 -4.15 9.60 6.28
C TYR A 263 -5.48 9.35 7.02
N ALA A 264 -5.79 8.09 7.33
CA ALA A 264 -7.11 7.67 7.81
C ALA A 264 -7.68 8.55 8.92
N LYS A 265 -6.94 8.80 10.00
CA LYS A 265 -7.42 9.64 11.11
C LYS A 265 -7.56 11.12 10.76
N ASP A 266 -6.70 11.60 9.88
CA ASP A 266 -6.73 13.00 9.44
C ASP A 266 -7.93 13.25 8.54
N CYS A 267 -8.22 12.31 7.63
CA CYS A 267 -9.39 12.35 6.75
C CYS A 267 -10.70 12.21 7.54
N LEU A 268 -10.79 11.24 8.46
CA LEU A 268 -12.00 11.08 9.29
C LEU A 268 -12.29 12.31 10.13
N GLY A 269 -11.27 12.90 10.76
CA GLY A 269 -11.48 14.12 11.52
C GLY A 269 -11.77 15.34 10.63
N LEU A 270 -11.26 15.37 9.39
CA LEU A 270 -11.61 16.43 8.43
C LEU A 270 -13.09 16.37 8.05
N ILE A 271 -13.67 15.18 7.90
CA ILE A 271 -15.13 14.98 7.68
C ILE A 271 -15.95 15.54 8.83
N GLU A 272 -15.49 15.40 10.08
CA GLU A 272 -16.20 15.91 11.26
C GLU A 272 -16.17 17.45 11.34
N GLU A 273 -15.15 18.08 10.78
CA GLU A 273 -14.91 19.53 10.90
C GLU A 273 -15.39 20.33 9.69
N THR A 274 -15.48 19.72 8.51
CA THR A 274 -15.70 20.41 7.24
C THR A 274 -16.62 19.63 6.32
N GLU A 275 -17.18 20.29 5.31
CA GLU A 275 -17.97 19.64 4.27
C GLU A 275 -17.05 19.03 3.20
N VAL A 276 -16.55 17.83 3.48
CA VAL A 276 -15.79 17.04 2.51
C VAL A 276 -16.73 16.42 1.47
N ARG A 277 -16.40 16.58 0.20
CA ARG A 277 -17.12 15.99 -0.93
C ARG A 277 -16.58 14.60 -1.28
N ALA A 278 -15.25 14.50 -1.40
CA ALA A 278 -14.56 13.28 -1.77
C ALA A 278 -13.08 13.32 -1.32
N PHE A 279 -12.50 12.14 -1.13
CA PHE A 279 -11.05 12.00 -1.04
C PHE A 279 -10.52 11.20 -2.24
N CYS A 280 -9.27 11.47 -2.62
CA CYS A 280 -8.55 10.70 -3.62
C CYS A 280 -7.23 10.23 -3.03
N HIS A 281 -7.10 8.93 -2.80
CA HIS A 281 -5.82 8.29 -2.45
C HIS A 281 -4.97 8.16 -3.71
N VAL A 282 -3.79 8.77 -3.73
CA VAL A 282 -2.91 8.78 -4.90
C VAL A 282 -2.01 7.57 -4.89
N THR A 283 -2.37 6.57 -5.69
CA THR A 283 -1.68 5.30 -5.85
C THR A 283 -1.14 5.12 -7.28
N GLY A 284 -1.04 3.90 -7.78
CA GLY A 284 -0.69 3.62 -9.18
C GLY A 284 -1.62 4.32 -10.16
N GLY A 285 -1.06 4.90 -11.21
CA GLY A 285 -1.77 5.82 -12.10
C GLY A 285 -1.57 7.30 -11.77
N GLY A 286 -0.92 7.59 -10.63
CA GLY A 286 -0.54 8.93 -10.20
C GLY A 286 -1.70 9.90 -10.00
N ILE A 287 -1.41 11.20 -10.03
CA ILE A 287 -2.43 12.23 -9.76
C ILE A 287 -3.57 12.20 -10.77
N PRO A 288 -3.33 12.27 -12.09
CA PRO A 288 -4.43 12.31 -13.06
C PRO A 288 -5.29 11.04 -13.04
N GLY A 289 -4.65 9.87 -12.96
CA GLY A 289 -5.34 8.59 -13.03
C GLY A 289 -6.19 8.26 -11.79
N ASN A 290 -5.91 8.88 -10.64
CA ASN A 290 -6.69 8.66 -9.41
C ASN A 290 -7.71 9.78 -9.18
N LEU A 291 -7.34 11.04 -9.36
CA LEU A 291 -8.24 12.16 -9.10
C LEU A 291 -9.47 12.14 -10.03
N VAL A 292 -9.32 11.70 -11.28
CA VAL A 292 -10.43 11.52 -12.24
C VAL A 292 -11.53 10.58 -11.70
N ARG A 293 -11.19 9.62 -10.85
CA ARG A 293 -12.14 8.60 -10.33
C ARG A 293 -13.21 9.18 -9.40
N ILE A 294 -12.95 10.37 -8.86
CA ILE A 294 -13.86 11.05 -7.92
C ILE A 294 -14.51 12.28 -8.54
N LEU A 295 -14.41 12.47 -9.84
CA LEU A 295 -15.05 13.57 -10.56
C LEU A 295 -16.31 13.08 -11.29
N PRO A 296 -17.44 13.80 -11.20
CA PRO A 296 -18.58 13.55 -12.08
C PRO A 296 -18.28 14.03 -13.52
N GLU A 297 -19.00 13.49 -14.50
CA GLU A 297 -18.75 13.71 -15.94
C GLU A 297 -18.86 15.18 -16.41
N HIS A 298 -19.48 16.06 -15.62
CA HIS A 298 -19.73 17.46 -15.99
C HIS A 298 -18.76 18.48 -15.35
N VAL A 299 -17.73 18.01 -14.63
CA VAL A 299 -16.74 18.88 -14.02
C VAL A 299 -15.31 18.40 -14.33
N ASP A 300 -14.36 19.33 -14.28
CA ASP A 300 -12.93 19.04 -14.30
C ASP A 300 -12.31 19.50 -12.97
N ALA A 301 -11.22 18.86 -12.55
CA ALA A 301 -10.36 19.37 -11.48
C ALA A 301 -9.14 20.05 -12.09
N VAL A 302 -8.89 21.29 -11.74
CA VAL A 302 -7.64 22.01 -12.07
C VAL A 302 -6.66 21.78 -10.96
N VAL A 303 -5.41 21.40 -11.31
CA VAL A 303 -4.30 21.16 -10.37
C VAL A 303 -3.10 21.98 -10.83
N ASP A 304 -2.69 22.96 -10.01
CA ASP A 304 -1.52 23.83 -10.29
C ASP A 304 -0.24 23.22 -9.74
N ARG A 305 0.60 22.66 -10.62
CA ARG A 305 1.91 22.08 -10.31
C ARG A 305 2.86 23.08 -9.64
N SER A 306 2.70 24.39 -9.89
CA SER A 306 3.57 25.41 -9.33
C SER A 306 3.35 25.64 -7.83
N SER A 307 2.21 25.12 -7.28
CA SER A 307 1.85 25.28 -5.88
C SER A 307 2.68 24.44 -4.92
N TRP A 308 3.47 23.47 -5.41
CA TRP A 308 4.36 22.66 -4.56
C TRP A 308 5.64 22.22 -5.28
N ARG A 309 6.57 21.74 -4.47
CA ARG A 309 7.79 21.07 -4.92
C ARG A 309 7.72 19.60 -4.53
N PRO A 310 7.82 18.64 -5.48
CA PRO A 310 8.00 17.22 -5.16
C PRO A 310 9.30 16.99 -4.35
N GLN A 311 9.36 15.90 -3.58
CA GLN A 311 10.58 15.50 -2.86
C GLN A 311 11.70 15.15 -3.84
N SER A 312 12.96 15.33 -3.42
CA SER A 312 14.17 15.13 -4.25
C SER A 312 14.30 13.75 -4.87
N ILE A 313 13.65 12.73 -4.29
CA ILE A 313 13.63 11.38 -4.86
C ILE A 313 12.98 11.35 -6.26
N PHE A 314 11.95 12.16 -6.50
CA PHE A 314 11.29 12.24 -7.82
C PHE A 314 12.23 12.87 -8.85
N ASP A 315 12.95 13.94 -8.47
CA ASP A 315 13.96 14.57 -9.34
C ASP A 315 15.08 13.59 -9.69
N LEU A 316 15.56 12.82 -8.70
CA LEU A 316 16.58 11.79 -8.91
C LEU A 316 16.14 10.71 -9.91
N ILE A 317 14.94 10.16 -9.72
CA ILE A 317 14.37 9.13 -10.60
C ILE A 317 14.24 9.68 -12.02
N GLN A 318 13.65 10.85 -12.16
CA GLN A 318 13.43 11.51 -13.44
C GLN A 318 14.74 11.76 -14.19
N ALA A 319 15.73 12.34 -13.51
CA ALA A 319 17.03 12.65 -14.11
C ALA A 319 17.79 11.39 -14.52
N LYS A 320 17.83 10.36 -13.66
CA LYS A 320 18.52 9.10 -13.95
C LYS A 320 17.84 8.30 -15.06
N GLY A 321 16.52 8.29 -15.08
CA GLY A 321 15.70 7.57 -16.07
C GLY A 321 15.48 8.37 -17.35
N ARG A 322 15.73 9.68 -17.36
CA ARG A 322 15.33 10.61 -18.44
C ARG A 322 13.84 10.47 -18.75
N ILE A 323 13.04 10.44 -17.69
CA ILE A 323 11.60 10.16 -17.77
C ILE A 323 10.87 11.48 -18.03
N GLU A 324 9.93 11.49 -18.95
CA GLU A 324 9.08 12.64 -19.23
C GLU A 324 8.13 12.94 -18.06
N ASP A 325 7.76 14.21 -17.87
CA ASP A 325 6.87 14.63 -16.77
C ASP A 325 5.55 13.85 -16.76
N THR A 326 4.97 13.61 -17.93
CA THR A 326 3.72 12.85 -18.07
C THR A 326 3.81 11.40 -17.59
N GLU A 327 4.95 10.74 -17.80
CA GLU A 327 5.18 9.38 -17.30
C GLU A 327 5.45 9.38 -15.79
N MET A 328 6.17 10.39 -15.28
CA MET A 328 6.35 10.58 -13.84
C MET A 328 4.99 10.75 -13.14
N GLU A 329 4.10 11.56 -13.70
CA GLU A 329 2.75 11.82 -13.17
C GLU A 329 1.80 10.63 -13.31
N ALA A 330 1.99 9.78 -14.32
CA ALA A 330 1.21 8.57 -14.49
C ALA A 330 1.66 7.43 -13.56
N THR A 331 2.90 7.49 -13.05
CA THR A 331 3.48 6.43 -12.24
C THR A 331 3.50 6.77 -10.75
N PHE A 332 3.79 8.02 -10.39
CA PHE A 332 4.10 8.45 -9.04
C PHE A 332 3.11 9.49 -8.49
N ASN A 333 3.07 9.57 -7.17
CA ASN A 333 2.26 10.55 -6.45
C ASN A 333 2.81 11.99 -6.52
N MET A 334 4.00 12.19 -7.05
CA MET A 334 4.68 13.49 -7.19
C MET A 334 4.68 14.37 -5.94
N GLY A 335 4.67 13.73 -4.75
CA GLY A 335 4.70 14.42 -3.46
C GLY A 335 3.33 14.68 -2.83
N VAL A 336 2.24 14.22 -3.43
CA VAL A 336 0.87 14.30 -2.90
C VAL A 336 0.31 12.89 -2.70
N GLY A 337 0.04 12.49 -1.46
CA GLY A 337 -0.47 11.17 -1.18
C GLY A 337 -1.99 11.09 -1.09
N MET A 338 -2.65 12.19 -0.75
CA MET A 338 -4.10 12.29 -0.63
C MET A 338 -4.59 13.64 -1.12
N PHE A 339 -5.69 13.67 -1.86
CA PHE A 339 -6.46 14.89 -2.09
C PHE A 339 -7.76 14.86 -1.30
N ALA A 340 -8.21 16.03 -0.84
CA ALA A 340 -9.56 16.28 -0.37
C ALA A 340 -10.22 17.28 -1.29
N ILE A 341 -11.42 16.98 -1.77
CA ILE A 341 -12.31 17.97 -2.39
C ILE A 341 -13.27 18.41 -1.29
N VAL A 342 -13.29 19.69 -1.00
CA VAL A 342 -14.10 20.29 0.06
C VAL A 342 -14.92 21.46 -0.49
N SER A 343 -16.04 21.79 0.17
CA SER A 343 -16.76 23.02 -0.14
C SER A 343 -15.83 24.24 -0.11
N ALA A 344 -15.97 25.15 -1.07
CA ALA A 344 -15.17 26.37 -1.13
C ALA A 344 -15.21 27.17 0.18
N ASP A 345 -16.37 27.21 0.85
CA ASP A 345 -16.56 27.92 2.11
C ASP A 345 -15.77 27.30 3.27
N ASP A 346 -15.39 26.03 3.15
CA ASP A 346 -14.66 25.29 4.17
C ASP A 346 -13.16 25.16 3.89
N ALA A 347 -12.66 25.62 2.76
CA ALA A 347 -11.26 25.44 2.36
C ALA A 347 -10.25 25.92 3.41
N ASP A 348 -10.43 27.13 3.94
CA ASP A 348 -9.55 27.69 4.97
C ASP A 348 -9.62 26.89 6.28
N ARG A 349 -10.83 26.45 6.68
CA ARG A 349 -11.04 25.63 7.88
C ARG A 349 -10.40 24.26 7.73
N ALA A 350 -10.51 23.64 6.55
CA ALA A 350 -9.88 22.37 6.22
C ALA A 350 -8.36 22.44 6.30
N MET A 351 -7.77 23.48 5.72
CA MET A 351 -6.32 23.69 5.80
C MET A 351 -5.85 23.98 7.23
N ALA A 352 -6.59 24.77 7.99
CA ALA A 352 -6.28 25.05 9.39
C ALA A 352 -6.35 23.79 10.26
N TYR A 353 -7.37 22.95 10.05
CA TYR A 353 -7.50 21.64 10.72
C TYR A 353 -6.30 20.74 10.42
N LEU A 354 -5.96 20.52 9.15
CA LEU A 354 -4.86 19.66 8.74
C LEU A 354 -3.51 20.16 9.27
N THR A 355 -3.26 21.47 9.19
CA THR A 355 -2.05 22.10 9.74
C THR A 355 -1.97 21.92 11.26
N GLY A 356 -3.09 22.10 11.99
CA GLY A 356 -3.17 21.89 13.43
C GLY A 356 -2.84 20.45 13.87
N ARG A 357 -3.01 19.49 12.97
CA ARG A 357 -2.62 18.10 13.15
C ARG A 357 -1.20 17.74 12.66
N GLY A 358 -0.48 18.73 12.15
CA GLY A 358 0.86 18.54 11.60
C GLY A 358 0.87 17.90 10.20
N VAL A 359 -0.25 17.95 9.49
CA VAL A 359 -0.33 17.55 8.09
C VAL A 359 0.01 18.74 7.22
N GLU A 360 1.10 18.65 6.45
CA GLU A 360 1.40 19.65 5.42
C GLU A 360 0.35 19.52 4.31
N ALA A 361 -0.46 20.55 4.15
CA ALA A 361 -1.53 20.62 3.17
C ALA A 361 -1.64 22.02 2.57
N TRP A 362 -2.11 22.10 1.33
CA TRP A 362 -2.31 23.36 0.61
C TRP A 362 -3.43 23.22 -0.42
N GLN A 363 -4.10 24.32 -0.72
CA GLN A 363 -5.01 24.35 -1.84
C GLN A 363 -4.21 24.34 -3.13
N VAL A 364 -4.47 23.33 -3.98
CA VAL A 364 -3.73 23.08 -5.22
C VAL A 364 -4.53 23.48 -6.45
N GLY A 365 -5.83 23.75 -6.26
CA GLY A 365 -6.73 24.08 -7.35
C GLY A 365 -8.18 24.12 -6.95
N GLU A 366 -9.03 23.96 -7.93
CA GLU A 366 -10.49 24.04 -7.80
C GLU A 366 -11.20 23.12 -8.81
N VAL A 367 -12.46 22.85 -8.56
CA VAL A 367 -13.35 22.14 -9.47
C VAL A 367 -14.08 23.16 -10.36
N ILE A 368 -14.01 22.95 -11.67
CA ILE A 368 -14.62 23.83 -12.68
C ILE A 368 -15.63 23.06 -13.56
N GLU A 369 -16.42 23.75 -14.33
CA GLU A 369 -17.23 23.13 -15.39
C GLU A 369 -16.33 22.42 -16.41
N GLY A 370 -16.67 21.18 -16.78
CA GLY A 370 -15.78 20.39 -17.61
C GLY A 370 -16.39 19.10 -18.15
N SER A 371 -15.59 18.07 -18.29
CA SER A 371 -15.93 16.80 -18.94
C SER A 371 -15.40 15.56 -18.19
N GLY A 372 -15.19 15.67 -16.89
CA GLY A 372 -14.67 14.59 -16.05
C GLY A 372 -13.15 14.40 -16.18
N GLN A 373 -12.39 15.49 -16.37
CA GLN A 373 -10.96 15.43 -16.62
C GLN A 373 -10.15 16.11 -15.50
N VAL A 374 -8.87 15.77 -15.42
CA VAL A 374 -7.91 16.45 -14.54
C VAL A 374 -7.00 17.32 -15.42
N GLN A 375 -7.04 18.62 -15.18
CA GLN A 375 -6.23 19.61 -15.89
C GLN A 375 -4.98 19.95 -15.05
N MET A 376 -3.84 19.36 -15.41
CA MET A 376 -2.56 19.64 -14.76
C MET A 376 -1.94 20.88 -15.34
N MET A 377 -1.96 22.01 -14.61
CA MET A 377 -1.49 23.33 -15.06
C MET A 377 -0.09 23.66 -14.51
N GLY A 378 0.59 24.62 -15.15
CA GLY A 378 1.90 25.10 -14.69
C GLY A 378 3.02 24.04 -14.76
N GLN A 379 4.09 24.30 -14.04
CA GLN A 379 5.26 23.40 -13.93
C GLN A 379 5.68 23.28 -12.47
N TYR A 380 6.22 22.12 -12.10
CA TYR A 380 6.76 21.92 -10.75
C TYR A 380 7.91 22.88 -10.46
N THR A 381 7.92 23.43 -9.25
CA THR A 381 9.10 24.14 -8.74
C THR A 381 10.21 23.11 -8.52
N ARG A 382 11.32 23.25 -9.24
CA ARG A 382 12.51 22.40 -9.10
C ARG A 382 13.62 23.15 -8.39
N GLY A 383 14.49 22.45 -7.67
CA GLY A 383 15.64 23.03 -6.96
C GLY A 383 16.88 23.11 -7.79
#